data_98511dc08b942c3caa58ee31138094e8
#
_entry.id   98511dc08b942c3caa58ee31138094e8
#
_cell.length_a   1.000
_cell.length_b   1.000
_cell.length_c   1.000
_cell.angle_alpha   90.00
_cell.angle_beta   90.00
_cell.angle_gamma   90.00
#
_symmetry.space_group_name_H-M   'P 1'
#
loop_
_entity.id
_entity.type
_entity.pdbx_description
1 polymer ?
#
loop_
_entity_poly.entity_id
_entity_poly.type
_entity_poly.pdbx_seq_one_letter_code
_entity_poly.pdbx_strand_id
1 'polypeptide(L)'
;MEYTNEFGEWWEDLKENEQNSVAAYVQMLEVHGPSLTYPYCSGITGSRYSHMPELRVQHQGRPYRVLYAFDPRRAAILLIGGDKTGNDQWYAEYVPVADELYDEHLQSLRKEGLL
;
A
#
# COMPACT_ATOMS: atom_id res chain seq x y z
N MET A 1 -8.22 -6.59 -6.75
CA MET A 1 -7.28 -5.69 -6.05
C MET A 1 -6.64 -4.77 -7.09
N GLU A 2 -6.79 -3.48 -6.89
CA GLU A 2 -6.23 -2.49 -7.80
C GLU A 2 -4.87 -2.03 -7.28
N TYR A 3 -4.03 -1.53 -8.17
CA TYR A 3 -2.73 -0.99 -7.80
C TYR A 3 -2.27 0.06 -8.81
N THR A 4 -1.39 0.95 -8.36
CA THR A 4 -0.82 2.00 -9.19
C THR A 4 0.28 1.44 -10.08
N ASN A 5 0.66 2.20 -11.12
CA ASN A 5 1.83 1.87 -11.93
C ASN A 5 3.11 1.83 -11.07
N GLU A 6 3.22 2.75 -10.13
CA GLU A 6 4.37 2.84 -9.22
C GLU A 6 4.50 1.59 -8.35
N PHE A 7 3.39 1.08 -7.81
CA PHE A 7 3.42 -0.19 -7.10
C PHE A 7 3.83 -1.33 -8.03
N GLY A 8 3.28 -1.36 -9.24
CA GLY A 8 3.62 -2.38 -10.23
C GLY A 8 5.11 -2.39 -10.59
N GLU A 9 5.71 -1.23 -10.74
CA GLU A 9 7.15 -1.12 -11.01
C GLU A 9 7.98 -1.67 -9.86
N TRP A 10 7.63 -1.30 -8.62
CA TRP A 10 8.30 -1.84 -7.44
C TRP A 10 8.18 -3.36 -7.38
N TRP A 11 6.98 -3.88 -7.62
CA TRP A 11 6.70 -5.32 -7.64
C TRP A 11 7.56 -6.07 -8.66
N GLU A 12 7.69 -5.53 -9.87
CA GLU A 12 8.48 -6.16 -10.93
C GLU A 12 9.98 -6.23 -10.59
N ASP A 13 10.48 -5.29 -9.79
CA ASP A 13 11.88 -5.28 -9.36
C ASP A 13 12.18 -6.26 -8.22
N LEU A 14 11.16 -6.84 -7.59
CA LEU A 14 11.34 -7.79 -6.52
C LEU A 14 11.75 -9.16 -7.06
N LYS A 15 12.54 -9.88 -6.27
CA LYS A 15 12.83 -11.29 -6.54
C LYS A 15 11.57 -12.13 -6.28
N GLU A 16 11.51 -13.32 -6.85
CA GLU A 16 10.33 -14.18 -6.71
C GLU A 16 9.99 -14.48 -5.25
N ASN A 17 10.98 -14.76 -4.40
CA ASN A 17 10.71 -15.02 -2.99
C ASN A 17 10.20 -13.80 -2.25
N GLU A 18 10.62 -12.59 -2.63
CA GLU A 18 10.08 -11.34 -2.09
C GLU A 18 8.65 -11.13 -2.55
N GLN A 19 8.38 -11.37 -3.83
CA GLN A 19 7.02 -11.29 -4.38
C GLN A 19 6.07 -12.26 -3.65
N ASN A 20 6.54 -13.47 -3.34
CA ASN A 20 5.74 -14.44 -2.61
C ASN A 20 5.35 -13.93 -1.22
N SER A 21 6.28 -13.30 -0.52
CA SER A 21 5.99 -12.71 0.79
C SER A 21 4.98 -11.58 0.69
N VAL A 22 5.17 -10.66 -0.25
CA VAL A 22 4.23 -9.54 -0.46
C VAL A 22 2.85 -10.07 -0.86
N ALA A 23 2.80 -11.02 -1.79
CA ALA A 23 1.54 -11.60 -2.27
C ALA A 23 0.73 -12.24 -1.13
N ALA A 24 1.40 -12.89 -0.17
CA ALA A 24 0.73 -13.51 0.96
C ALA A 24 -0.03 -12.45 1.80
N TYR A 25 0.58 -11.29 2.03
CA TYR A 25 -0.07 -10.20 2.78
C TYR A 25 -1.17 -9.52 1.97
N VAL A 26 -0.97 -9.35 0.66
CA VAL A 26 -2.01 -8.82 -0.24
C VAL A 26 -3.22 -9.75 -0.23
N GLN A 27 -2.99 -11.07 -0.24
CA GLN A 27 -4.08 -12.04 -0.18
C GLN A 27 -4.87 -11.92 1.13
N MET A 28 -4.19 -11.72 2.26
CA MET A 28 -4.87 -11.48 3.53
C MET A 28 -5.74 -10.22 3.47
N LEU A 29 -5.25 -9.17 2.82
CA LEU A 29 -6.02 -7.95 2.63
C LEU A 29 -7.26 -8.20 1.76
N GLU A 30 -7.11 -8.99 0.69
CA GLU A 30 -8.24 -9.35 -0.17
C GLU A 30 -9.33 -10.12 0.58
N VAL A 31 -8.92 -11.04 1.46
CA VAL A 31 -9.86 -11.88 2.22
C VAL A 31 -10.53 -11.08 3.33
N HIS A 32 -9.77 -10.29 4.08
CA HIS A 32 -10.27 -9.62 5.29
C HIS A 32 -10.72 -8.17 5.05
N GLY A 33 -10.24 -7.53 3.99
CA GLY A 33 -10.60 -6.15 3.68
C GLY A 33 -10.35 -5.21 4.86
N PRO A 34 -11.31 -4.31 5.16
CA PRO A 34 -11.13 -3.36 6.27
C PRO A 34 -11.00 -3.99 7.64
N SER A 35 -11.33 -5.27 7.79
CA SER A 35 -11.21 -5.96 9.09
C SER A 35 -9.81 -6.53 9.35
N LEU A 36 -8.88 -6.44 8.37
CA LEU A 36 -7.49 -6.84 8.60
C LEU A 36 -6.90 -5.96 9.70
N THR A 37 -6.17 -6.58 10.63
CA THR A 37 -5.66 -5.89 11.82
C THR A 37 -4.17 -6.13 12.04
N TYR A 38 -3.61 -5.43 13.03
CA TYR A 38 -2.25 -5.64 13.51
C TYR A 38 -2.06 -7.12 13.92
N PRO A 39 -0.95 -7.77 13.62
CA PRO A 39 0.31 -7.20 13.10
C PRO A 39 0.43 -7.17 11.58
N TYR A 40 -0.60 -7.53 10.83
CA TYR A 40 -0.56 -7.62 9.38
C TYR A 40 -0.69 -6.27 8.70
N CYS A 41 -1.38 -5.36 9.34
CA CYS A 41 -1.49 -3.97 8.90
C CYS A 41 -1.59 -3.04 10.09
N SER A 42 -1.39 -1.74 9.84
CA SER A 42 -1.64 -0.70 10.84
C SER A 42 -1.86 0.63 10.14
N GLY A 43 -2.48 1.58 10.85
CA GLY A 43 -2.59 2.95 10.36
C GLY A 43 -1.24 3.65 10.41
N ILE A 44 -1.03 4.60 9.51
CA ILE A 44 0.20 5.41 9.48
C ILE A 44 -0.11 6.84 9.91
N THR A 45 0.95 7.57 10.28
CA THR A 45 0.86 9.00 10.59
C THR A 45 1.47 9.83 9.47
N GLY A 46 1.10 11.10 9.37
CA GLY A 46 1.68 12.03 8.41
C GLY A 46 0.99 12.08 7.06
N SER A 47 0.02 11.21 6.80
CA SER A 47 -0.80 11.30 5.59
C SER A 47 -1.83 12.43 5.71
N ARG A 48 -2.17 13.04 4.57
CA ARG A 48 -3.31 13.96 4.50
C ARG A 48 -4.65 13.26 4.70
N TYR A 49 -4.66 11.94 4.52
CA TYR A 49 -5.84 11.10 4.70
C TYR A 49 -5.79 10.45 6.08
N SER A 50 -6.84 10.62 6.87
CA SER A 50 -6.86 10.20 8.28
C SER A 50 -6.82 8.69 8.49
N HIS A 51 -7.08 7.92 7.46
CA HIS A 51 -7.20 6.47 7.56
C HIS A 51 -6.39 5.72 6.51
N MET A 52 -5.17 6.20 6.20
CA MET A 52 -4.30 5.47 5.30
C MET A 52 -3.58 4.37 6.07
N PRO A 53 -3.79 3.10 5.70
CA PRO A 53 -3.09 1.98 6.34
C PRO A 53 -1.87 1.54 5.54
N GLU A 54 -1.07 0.69 6.20
CA GLU A 54 0.05 0.00 5.56
C GLU A 54 -0.08 -1.50 5.78
N LEU A 55 0.32 -2.31 4.79
CA LEU A 55 0.62 -3.71 5.00
C LEU A 55 2.03 -3.83 5.59
N ARG A 56 2.17 -4.65 6.62
CA ARG A 56 3.41 -4.82 7.37
C ARG A 56 4.07 -6.13 6.98
N VAL A 57 4.54 -6.20 5.74
CA VAL A 57 5.15 -7.40 5.17
C VAL A 57 6.50 -7.66 5.83
N GLN A 58 6.71 -8.87 6.32
CA GLN A 58 8.01 -9.32 6.83
C GLN A 58 8.58 -10.34 5.86
N HIS A 59 9.83 -10.11 5.47
CA HIS A 59 10.53 -11.01 4.57
C HIS A 59 11.96 -11.22 5.07
N GLN A 60 12.28 -12.42 5.52
CA GLN A 60 13.63 -12.79 6.00
C GLN A 60 14.17 -11.76 7.02
N GLY A 61 13.34 -11.37 7.98
CA GLY A 61 13.70 -10.40 9.01
C GLY A 61 13.73 -8.95 8.55
N ARG A 62 13.37 -8.66 7.30
CA ARG A 62 13.34 -7.29 6.78
C ARG A 62 11.91 -6.75 6.73
N PRO A 63 11.69 -5.49 7.14
CA PRO A 63 10.37 -4.88 7.12
C PRO A 63 10.08 -4.25 5.75
N TYR A 64 9.23 -4.90 4.97
CA TYR A 64 8.67 -4.31 3.76
C TYR A 64 7.32 -3.68 4.12
N ARG A 65 6.99 -2.57 3.50
CA ARG A 65 5.71 -1.88 3.72
C ARG A 65 5.04 -1.61 2.39
N VAL A 66 3.72 -1.75 2.36
CA VAL A 66 2.88 -1.36 1.23
C VAL A 66 1.83 -0.38 1.75
N LEU A 67 1.90 0.87 1.30
CA LEU A 67 0.89 1.86 1.62
C LEU A 67 -0.31 1.65 0.70
N TYR A 68 -1.51 1.61 1.26
CA TYR A 68 -2.73 1.36 0.49
C TYR A 68 -3.88 2.19 1.06
N ALA A 69 -5.00 2.22 0.35
CA ALA A 69 -6.20 2.92 0.81
C ALA A 69 -7.43 2.17 0.32
N PHE A 70 -8.55 2.35 1.02
CA PHE A 70 -9.87 1.97 0.51
C PHE A 70 -10.50 3.24 -0.06
N ASP A 71 -10.83 3.20 -1.35
CA ASP A 71 -11.46 4.34 -1.99
C ASP A 71 -12.96 4.43 -1.66
N PRO A 72 -13.66 5.49 -2.09
CA PRO A 72 -15.09 5.61 -1.79
C PRO A 72 -15.97 4.47 -2.28
N ARG A 73 -15.50 3.68 -3.25
CA ARG A 73 -16.19 2.44 -3.70
C ARG A 73 -15.97 1.28 -2.73
N ARG A 74 -15.13 1.49 -1.68
CA ARG A 74 -14.65 0.48 -0.75
C ARG A 74 -13.73 -0.56 -1.40
N ALA A 75 -13.14 -0.20 -2.53
CA ALA A 75 -12.12 -1.02 -3.18
C ALA A 75 -10.74 -0.63 -2.66
N ALA A 76 -9.91 -1.63 -2.37
CA ALA A 76 -8.53 -1.36 -1.96
C ALA A 76 -7.68 -1.03 -3.18
N ILE A 77 -6.82 -0.02 -3.03
CA ILE A 77 -5.80 0.33 -4.02
C ILE A 77 -4.42 0.31 -3.36
N LEU A 78 -3.50 -0.50 -3.90
CA LEU A 78 -2.12 -0.52 -3.46
C LEU A 78 -1.39 0.65 -4.10
N LEU A 79 -0.79 1.52 -3.28
CA LEU A 79 -0.26 2.81 -3.75
C LEU A 79 1.23 2.74 -4.04
N ILE A 80 2.03 2.35 -3.06
CA ILE A 80 3.49 2.26 -3.19
C ILE A 80 4.03 1.26 -2.18
N GLY A 81 5.08 0.55 -2.55
CA GLY A 81 5.75 -0.38 -1.65
C GLY A 81 7.22 -0.06 -1.51
N GLY A 82 7.85 -0.59 -0.49
CA GLY A 82 9.28 -0.43 -0.28
C GLY A 82 9.81 -1.28 0.86
N ASP A 83 11.11 -1.54 0.81
CA ASP A 83 11.86 -2.16 1.89
C ASP A 83 12.42 -1.02 2.77
N LYS A 84 11.92 -0.89 3.98
CA LYS A 84 12.36 0.20 4.86
C LYS A 84 13.55 -0.17 5.75
N THR A 85 14.18 -1.31 5.51
CA THR A 85 15.36 -1.74 6.27
C THR A 85 16.44 -0.64 6.26
N GLY A 86 16.85 -0.21 7.44
CA GLY A 86 17.92 0.78 7.57
C GLY A 86 17.58 2.18 7.10
N ASN A 87 16.31 2.47 6.84
CA ASN A 87 15.88 3.79 6.37
C ASN A 87 14.90 4.42 7.37
N ASP A 88 15.40 5.24 8.28
CA ASP A 88 14.59 5.94 9.29
C ASP A 88 13.67 6.99 8.66
N GLN A 89 13.93 7.39 7.42
CA GLN A 89 13.17 8.42 6.72
C GLN A 89 12.15 7.83 5.73
N TRP A 90 11.96 6.51 5.77
CA TRP A 90 11.10 5.84 4.78
C TRP A 90 9.70 6.46 4.72
N TYR A 91 9.05 6.65 5.87
CA TYR A 91 7.71 7.25 5.90
C TYR A 91 7.71 8.70 5.45
N ALA A 92 8.72 9.47 5.84
CA ALA A 92 8.84 10.86 5.41
C ALA A 92 8.98 10.97 3.89
N GLU A 93 9.63 10.00 3.25
CA GLU A 93 9.81 9.96 1.79
C GLU A 93 8.55 9.46 1.08
N TYR A 94 7.94 8.38 1.58
CA TYR A 94 6.94 7.64 0.81
C TYR A 94 5.49 8.00 1.14
N VAL A 95 5.19 8.52 2.32
CA VAL A 95 3.82 8.92 2.65
C VAL A 95 3.33 10.06 1.75
N PRO A 96 4.13 11.11 1.46
CA PRO A 96 3.70 12.12 0.48
C PRO A 96 3.46 11.56 -0.91
N VAL A 97 4.28 10.59 -1.34
CA VAL A 97 4.09 9.93 -2.63
C VAL A 97 2.75 9.17 -2.65
N ALA A 98 2.46 8.42 -1.60
CA ALA A 98 1.21 7.70 -1.49
C ALA A 98 0.00 8.64 -1.52
N ASP A 99 0.08 9.77 -0.83
CA ASP A 99 -0.99 10.77 -0.83
C ASP A 99 -1.26 11.29 -2.24
N GLU A 100 -0.22 11.62 -3.00
CA GLU A 100 -0.37 12.09 -4.37
C GLU A 100 -0.94 11.01 -5.29
N LEU A 101 -0.49 9.77 -5.14
CA LEU A 101 -1.00 8.66 -5.93
C LEU A 101 -2.48 8.41 -5.64
N TYR A 102 -2.88 8.56 -4.39
CA TYR A 102 -4.29 8.43 -4.03
C TYR A 102 -5.12 9.58 -4.60
N ASP A 103 -4.62 10.81 -4.56
CA ASP A 103 -5.27 11.96 -5.20
C ASP A 103 -5.51 11.70 -6.69
N GLU A 104 -4.50 11.20 -7.39
CA GLU A 104 -4.60 10.86 -8.81
C GLU A 104 -5.65 9.77 -9.05
N HIS A 105 -5.67 8.77 -8.19
CA HIS A 105 -6.65 7.70 -8.26
C HIS A 105 -8.08 8.22 -8.12
N LEU A 106 -8.32 9.10 -7.14
CA LEU A 106 -9.63 9.70 -6.92
C LEU A 106 -10.05 10.56 -8.12
N GLN A 107 -9.12 11.31 -8.70
CA GLN A 107 -9.40 12.12 -9.90
C GLN A 107 -9.79 11.23 -11.09
N SER A 108 -9.08 10.13 -11.29
CA SER A 108 -9.42 9.15 -12.34
C SER A 108 -10.82 8.59 -12.17
N LEU A 109 -11.18 8.25 -10.93
CA LEU A 109 -12.53 7.73 -10.65
C LEU A 109 -13.61 8.78 -10.97
N ARG A 110 -13.36 10.05 -10.65
CA ARG A 110 -14.30 11.13 -10.97
C ARG A 110 -14.45 11.31 -12.47
N LYS A 111 -13.36 11.27 -13.22
CA LYS A 111 -13.40 11.39 -14.69
C LYS A 111 -14.14 10.24 -15.34
N GLU A 112 -14.06 9.06 -14.76
CA GLU A 112 -14.74 7.86 -15.25
C GLU A 112 -16.21 7.79 -14.78
N GLY A 113 -16.66 8.74 -13.97
CA GLY A 113 -18.02 8.76 -13.46
C GLY A 113 -18.29 7.71 -12.38
N LEU A 114 -17.25 7.23 -11.69
CA LEU A 114 -17.36 6.20 -10.66
C LEU A 114 -17.51 6.78 -9.25
N LEU A 115 -17.42 8.07 -9.13
CA LEU A 115 -17.64 8.80 -7.86
C LEU A 115 -18.72 9.85 -8.03
#